data_947d64cd161506cf7ae9c920b6129073
#
_entry.id   947d64cd161506cf7ae9c920b6129073
#
_cell.length_a   1.000
_cell.length_b   1.000
_cell.length_c   1.000
_cell.angle_alpha   90.00
_cell.angle_beta   90.00
_cell.angle_gamma   90.00
#
_symmetry.space_group_name_H-M   'P 1'
#
loop_
_entity.id
_entity.type
_entity.pdbx_description
1 polymer ?
#
loop_
_entity_poly.entity_id
_entity_poly.type
_entity_poly.pdbx_seq_one_letter_code
_entity_poly.pdbx_strand_id
1 'polypeptide(L)'
;MTNTKRSVTGTAPLLGTRALNRATLDRQLLLRPARLSVAAAVEHLLGLQAQNVKPPYYALAARLDGFTPEALSQPMADREVVRIVTMRSTIHTHTADDCLTLRPLVQPARDRELVTFRAGLAGVDLDRLAGLARDLVEAEPRTMKQLREALLQEWPDADPQALAVAARCRLPLVQVTPRGLWRRSGQVRLTTAEHWLGRPAQPAPTPDAVVLRYLAAFGPASVKDMQAWAGMTRLRDAFERLRPRLLVFRDEAGVELFDLPDAPRPDPDTPAPPRFLPEFDNLLLSHADRSRVVPPEHRGRSWKGNMAYCTLLVDGFLAGLWRLEEDALVIEPFDRLTRSRRDDVTAEGERMLRVMHPESSYDIRFGAVRT
;
A
#
# COMPACT_ATOMS: atom_id res chain seq x y z
N MET A 1 -40.18 -17.18 -31.18
CA MET A 1 -39.63 -17.08 -29.83
C MET A 1 -38.96 -15.73 -29.73
N THR A 2 -39.65 -14.75 -29.16
CA THR A 2 -39.27 -13.35 -29.09
C THR A 2 -38.31 -13.15 -27.90
N ASN A 3 -37.08 -12.83 -28.22
CA ASN A 3 -36.02 -12.57 -27.23
C ASN A 3 -36.17 -11.13 -26.72
N THR A 4 -36.84 -10.96 -25.57
CA THR A 4 -37.09 -9.68 -24.93
C THR A 4 -35.79 -9.24 -24.23
N LYS A 5 -34.98 -8.41 -24.89
CA LYS A 5 -33.91 -7.66 -24.25
C LYS A 5 -34.54 -6.77 -23.18
N ARG A 6 -34.40 -7.13 -21.91
CA ARG A 6 -34.67 -6.24 -20.79
C ARG A 6 -33.61 -5.13 -20.78
N SER A 7 -33.95 -4.00 -21.36
CA SER A 7 -33.26 -2.73 -21.13
C SER A 7 -33.58 -2.29 -19.69
N VAL A 8 -32.69 -2.55 -18.76
CA VAL A 8 -32.76 -1.99 -17.41
C VAL A 8 -32.18 -0.56 -17.46
N THR A 9 -33.02 0.41 -17.80
CA THR A 9 -32.74 1.83 -17.60
C THR A 9 -33.06 2.23 -16.17
N GLY A 10 -32.53 1.53 -15.17
CA GLY A 10 -32.55 1.95 -13.78
C GLY A 10 -31.30 2.78 -13.49
N THR A 11 -31.48 3.97 -12.92
CA THR A 11 -30.37 4.73 -12.34
C THR A 11 -29.62 3.85 -11.34
N ALA A 12 -28.27 3.74 -11.48
CA ALA A 12 -27.46 2.95 -10.57
C ALA A 12 -27.70 3.41 -9.10
N PRO A 13 -27.83 2.48 -8.14
CA PRO A 13 -28.09 2.82 -6.74
C PRO A 13 -27.04 3.78 -6.18
N LEU A 14 -27.49 4.69 -5.31
CA LEU A 14 -26.62 5.66 -4.62
C LEU A 14 -25.97 5.00 -3.39
N LEU A 15 -24.67 5.21 -3.22
CA LEU A 15 -23.95 4.91 -1.99
C LEU A 15 -23.44 6.21 -1.36
N GLY A 16 -23.98 6.55 -0.18
CA GLY A 16 -23.51 7.69 0.59
C GLY A 16 -22.11 7.46 1.18
N THR A 17 -21.48 8.56 1.57
CA THR A 17 -20.10 8.57 2.12
C THR A 17 -19.91 7.56 3.25
N ARG A 18 -20.86 7.42 4.18
CA ARG A 18 -20.78 6.49 5.31
C ARG A 18 -20.89 5.02 4.87
N ALA A 19 -21.72 4.70 3.89
CA ALA A 19 -21.79 3.37 3.29
C ALA A 19 -20.49 2.98 2.59
N LEU A 20 -19.90 3.90 1.83
CA LEU A 20 -18.59 3.71 1.20
C LEU A 20 -17.48 3.53 2.23
N ASN A 21 -17.51 4.29 3.32
CA ASN A 21 -16.57 4.15 4.44
C ASN A 21 -16.65 2.74 5.02
N ARG A 22 -17.83 2.26 5.40
CA ARG A 22 -18.01 0.94 6.01
C ARG A 22 -17.59 -0.20 5.10
N ALA A 23 -17.96 -0.15 3.81
CA ALA A 23 -17.53 -1.13 2.82
C ALA A 23 -15.99 -1.18 2.68
N THR A 24 -15.37 -0.01 2.61
CA THR A 24 -13.90 0.08 2.51
C THR A 24 -13.21 -0.43 3.77
N LEU A 25 -13.68 -0.04 4.96
CA LEU A 25 -13.08 -0.48 6.24
C LEU A 25 -13.20 -1.99 6.45
N ASP A 26 -14.33 -2.59 6.09
CA ASP A 26 -14.52 -4.05 6.22
C ASP A 26 -13.52 -4.81 5.34
N ARG A 27 -13.41 -4.43 4.08
CA ARG A 27 -12.46 -5.01 3.12
C ARG A 27 -11.00 -4.74 3.47
N GLN A 28 -10.73 -3.62 4.14
CA GLN A 28 -9.41 -3.29 4.68
C GLN A 28 -9.15 -3.97 6.05
N LEU A 29 -10.04 -4.84 6.52
CA LEU A 29 -9.93 -5.58 7.79
C LEU A 29 -9.83 -4.65 9.01
N LEU A 30 -10.46 -3.47 8.94
CA LEU A 30 -10.38 -2.42 9.97
C LEU A 30 -11.64 -2.31 10.83
N LEU A 31 -12.79 -2.84 10.39
CA LEU A 31 -13.99 -2.91 11.25
C LEU A 31 -13.81 -3.94 12.35
N ARG A 32 -13.26 -5.10 12.02
CA ARG A 32 -12.98 -6.19 12.93
C ARG A 32 -11.62 -6.81 12.61
N PRO A 33 -10.77 -7.09 13.59
CA PRO A 33 -9.54 -7.82 13.35
C PRO A 33 -9.82 -9.18 12.68
N ALA A 34 -9.05 -9.49 11.65
CA ALA A 34 -9.22 -10.71 10.89
C ALA A 34 -8.32 -11.84 11.40
N ARG A 35 -8.81 -13.08 11.36
CA ARG A 35 -8.02 -14.28 11.65
C ARG A 35 -7.42 -14.85 10.38
N LEU A 36 -6.43 -14.14 9.84
CA LEU A 36 -5.68 -14.51 8.65
C LEU A 36 -4.20 -14.66 8.98
N SER A 37 -3.49 -15.47 8.19
CA SER A 37 -2.03 -15.41 8.21
C SER A 37 -1.56 -14.06 7.65
N VAL A 38 -0.35 -13.65 8.02
CA VAL A 38 0.24 -12.41 7.49
C VAL A 38 0.34 -12.45 5.96
N ALA A 39 0.76 -13.57 5.39
CA ALA A 39 0.85 -13.72 3.93
C ALA A 39 -0.53 -13.54 3.26
N ALA A 40 -1.58 -14.17 3.79
CA ALA A 40 -2.94 -14.02 3.27
C ALA A 40 -3.47 -12.59 3.39
N ALA A 41 -3.16 -11.90 4.50
CA ALA A 41 -3.53 -10.49 4.66
C ALA A 41 -2.78 -9.56 3.69
N VAL A 42 -1.48 -9.77 3.51
CA VAL A 42 -0.66 -9.01 2.54
C VAL A 42 -1.14 -9.24 1.11
N GLU A 43 -1.49 -10.48 0.76
CA GLU A 43 -2.04 -10.82 -0.56
C GLU A 43 -3.41 -10.17 -0.78
N HIS A 44 -4.32 -10.28 0.20
CA HIS A 44 -5.65 -9.67 0.16
C HIS A 44 -5.57 -8.15 -0.03
N LEU A 45 -4.67 -7.49 0.69
CA LEU A 45 -4.46 -6.04 0.64
C LEU A 45 -3.64 -5.59 -0.58
N LEU A 46 -3.25 -6.50 -1.47
CA LEU A 46 -2.38 -6.22 -2.64
C LEU A 46 -1.06 -5.56 -2.25
N GLY A 47 -0.50 -5.96 -1.13
CA GLY A 47 0.71 -5.42 -0.54
C GLY A 47 0.46 -4.24 0.40
N LEU A 48 1.49 -3.87 1.13
CA LEU A 48 1.51 -2.74 2.06
C LEU A 48 2.65 -1.80 1.69
N GLN A 49 2.39 -0.50 1.59
CA GLN A 49 3.47 0.46 1.34
C GLN A 49 4.47 0.42 2.49
N ALA A 50 5.75 0.34 2.14
CA ALA A 50 6.83 0.02 3.04
C ALA A 50 8.04 0.95 2.82
N GLN A 51 7.81 2.24 2.61
CA GLN A 51 8.88 3.21 2.41
C GLN A 51 9.83 3.22 3.60
N ASN A 52 9.27 3.16 4.81
CA ASN A 52 9.95 2.83 6.04
C ASN A 52 9.76 1.36 6.41
N VAL A 53 10.51 0.86 7.40
CA VAL A 53 10.46 -0.54 7.82
C VAL A 53 9.24 -0.83 8.71
N LYS A 54 8.91 0.10 9.62
CA LYS A 54 7.90 -0.10 10.66
C LYS A 54 6.43 -0.11 10.16
N PRO A 55 6.02 0.71 9.17
CA PRO A 55 4.62 0.83 8.76
C PRO A 55 3.89 -0.49 8.49
N PRO A 56 4.43 -1.48 7.76
CA PRO A 56 3.72 -2.73 7.54
C PRO A 56 3.36 -3.47 8.82
N TYR A 57 4.19 -3.37 9.85
CA TYR A 57 3.94 -4.00 11.15
C TYR A 57 2.74 -3.38 11.85
N TYR A 58 2.68 -2.05 11.94
CA TYR A 58 1.54 -1.34 12.53
C TYR A 58 0.27 -1.48 11.69
N ALA A 59 0.40 -1.52 10.36
CA ALA A 59 -0.72 -1.76 9.47
C ALA A 59 -1.37 -3.14 9.72
N LEU A 60 -0.56 -4.18 9.94
CA LEU A 60 -1.04 -5.53 10.26
C LEU A 60 -1.55 -5.63 11.69
N ALA A 61 -0.91 -4.98 12.65
CA ALA A 61 -1.38 -4.91 14.05
C ALA A 61 -2.77 -4.27 14.18
N ALA A 62 -3.10 -3.31 13.31
CA ALA A 62 -4.44 -2.71 13.26
C ALA A 62 -5.51 -3.62 12.64
N ARG A 63 -5.11 -4.66 11.88
CA ARG A 63 -5.97 -5.49 11.04
C ARG A 63 -6.12 -6.94 11.49
N LEU A 64 -5.12 -7.50 12.14
CA LEU A 64 -5.08 -8.92 12.47
C LEU A 64 -5.30 -9.19 13.95
N ASP A 65 -6.10 -10.21 14.24
CA ASP A 65 -6.26 -10.76 15.57
C ASP A 65 -5.03 -11.63 15.93
N GLY A 66 -4.48 -11.43 17.13
CA GLY A 66 -3.31 -12.18 17.58
C GLY A 66 -2.01 -11.90 16.81
N PHE A 67 -1.91 -10.77 16.09
CA PHE A 67 -0.68 -10.39 15.41
C PHE A 67 0.48 -10.19 16.39
N THR A 68 1.65 -10.65 16.00
CA THR A 68 2.93 -10.29 16.61
C THR A 68 3.92 -9.81 15.56
N PRO A 69 4.90 -8.97 15.91
CA PRO A 69 5.91 -8.53 14.93
C PRO A 69 6.68 -9.70 14.27
N GLU A 70 6.88 -10.78 15.00
CA GLU A 70 7.54 -11.99 14.50
C GLU A 70 6.74 -12.66 13.38
N ALA A 71 5.40 -12.56 13.41
CA ALA A 71 4.52 -13.10 12.38
C ALA A 71 4.71 -12.46 10.99
N LEU A 72 5.30 -11.25 10.91
CA LEU A 72 5.75 -10.66 9.64
C LEU A 72 7.25 -10.87 9.42
N SER A 73 8.08 -10.81 10.48
CA SER A 73 9.54 -10.95 10.35
C SER A 73 9.94 -12.34 9.86
N GLN A 74 9.27 -13.40 10.34
CA GLN A 74 9.60 -14.76 9.96
C GLN A 74 9.33 -15.02 8.47
N PRO A 75 8.14 -14.74 7.90
CA PRO A 75 7.91 -14.86 6.45
C PRO A 75 8.84 -14.00 5.60
N MET A 76 9.33 -12.85 6.11
CA MET A 76 10.35 -12.07 5.42
C MET A 76 11.72 -12.79 5.44
N ALA A 77 12.10 -13.38 6.56
CA ALA A 77 13.34 -14.15 6.67
C ALA A 77 13.32 -15.40 5.77
N ASP A 78 12.16 -16.05 5.69
CA ASP A 78 11.92 -17.24 4.87
C ASP A 78 11.65 -16.91 3.38
N ARG A 79 11.66 -15.62 3.01
CA ARG A 79 11.43 -15.11 1.66
C ARG A 79 10.03 -15.36 1.10
N GLU A 80 9.05 -15.67 1.94
CA GLU A 80 7.62 -15.75 1.57
C GLU A 80 7.02 -14.37 1.35
N VAL A 81 7.57 -13.37 2.06
CA VAL A 81 7.20 -11.95 1.96
C VAL A 81 8.45 -11.14 1.68
N VAL A 82 8.37 -10.23 0.73
CA VAL A 82 9.52 -9.45 0.26
C VAL A 82 9.18 -7.96 0.12
N ARG A 83 10.22 -7.14 0.07
CA ARG A 83 10.12 -5.68 -0.11
C ARG A 83 10.67 -5.32 -1.49
N ILE A 84 9.82 -4.74 -2.32
CA ILE A 84 10.15 -4.38 -3.71
C ILE A 84 9.43 -3.09 -4.12
N VAL A 85 9.96 -2.39 -5.13
CA VAL A 85 9.29 -1.23 -5.73
C VAL A 85 8.23 -1.69 -6.73
N THR A 86 6.97 -1.29 -6.50
CA THR A 86 5.81 -1.60 -7.35
C THR A 86 4.93 -0.34 -7.58
N MET A 87 3.71 -0.31 -7.08
CA MET A 87 2.73 0.75 -7.32
C MET A 87 3.29 2.14 -6.98
N ARG A 88 2.94 3.14 -7.79
CA ARG A 88 3.37 4.54 -7.63
C ARG A 88 4.88 4.74 -7.51
N SER A 89 5.69 3.76 -7.98
CA SER A 89 7.16 3.78 -7.83
C SER A 89 7.65 3.83 -6.37
N THR A 90 6.88 3.28 -5.44
CA THR A 90 7.21 3.19 -4.01
C THR A 90 7.46 1.74 -3.57
N ILE A 91 8.20 1.59 -2.47
CA ILE A 91 8.50 0.27 -1.90
C ILE A 91 7.23 -0.28 -1.25
N HIS A 92 6.92 -1.54 -1.56
CA HIS A 92 5.84 -2.30 -0.94
C HIS A 92 6.35 -3.61 -0.38
N THR A 93 5.67 -4.10 0.63
CA THR A 93 5.76 -5.47 1.14
C THR A 93 4.72 -6.30 0.41
N HIS A 94 5.15 -7.35 -0.31
CA HIS A 94 4.31 -8.28 -1.06
C HIS A 94 4.63 -9.72 -0.67
N THR A 95 3.71 -10.63 -0.93
CA THR A 95 4.06 -12.06 -1.01
C THR A 95 5.03 -12.31 -2.16
N ALA A 96 5.76 -13.41 -2.11
CA ALA A 96 6.67 -13.81 -3.19
C ALA A 96 5.96 -13.93 -4.54
N ASP A 97 4.74 -14.47 -4.56
CA ASP A 97 3.92 -14.61 -5.78
C ASP A 97 3.51 -13.25 -6.34
N ASP A 98 3.01 -12.35 -5.51
CA ASP A 98 2.65 -10.99 -5.92
C ASP A 98 3.89 -10.18 -6.35
N CYS A 99 5.03 -10.40 -5.72
CA CYS A 99 6.29 -9.78 -6.17
C CYS A 99 6.62 -10.16 -7.61
N LEU A 100 6.53 -11.45 -7.95
CA LEU A 100 6.87 -11.95 -9.28
C LEU A 100 5.84 -11.58 -10.35
N THR A 101 4.58 -11.36 -9.98
CA THR A 101 3.49 -11.07 -10.91
C THR A 101 3.18 -9.56 -11.03
N LEU A 102 3.10 -8.83 -9.91
CA LEU A 102 2.73 -7.40 -9.94
C LEU A 102 3.87 -6.49 -10.39
N ARG A 103 5.13 -6.88 -10.16
CA ARG A 103 6.28 -6.07 -10.61
C ARG A 103 6.31 -5.91 -12.14
N PRO A 104 6.11 -6.96 -12.97
CA PRO A 104 5.97 -6.81 -14.41
C PRO A 104 4.77 -5.94 -14.83
N LEU A 105 3.64 -6.03 -14.13
CA LEU A 105 2.44 -5.23 -14.42
C LEU A 105 2.71 -3.73 -14.37
N VAL A 106 3.54 -3.27 -13.42
CA VAL A 106 3.85 -1.85 -13.25
C VAL A 106 5.03 -1.37 -14.11
N GLN A 107 5.64 -2.25 -14.93
CA GLN A 107 6.79 -1.90 -15.77
C GLN A 107 6.52 -0.68 -16.65
N PRO A 108 5.35 -0.50 -17.31
CA PRO A 108 5.09 0.70 -18.10
C PRO A 108 5.17 2.02 -17.31
N ALA A 109 4.89 1.99 -16.01
CA ALA A 109 5.06 3.16 -15.14
C ALA A 109 6.55 3.39 -14.82
N ARG A 110 7.33 2.33 -14.67
CA ARG A 110 8.79 2.39 -14.49
C ARG A 110 9.49 2.94 -15.73
N ASP A 111 9.06 2.53 -16.90
CA ASP A 111 9.61 3.01 -18.18
C ASP A 111 9.34 4.52 -18.35
N ARG A 112 8.15 5.00 -17.95
CA ARG A 112 7.86 6.43 -17.94
C ARG A 112 8.74 7.22 -16.98
N GLU A 113 9.10 6.66 -15.83
CA GLU A 113 10.04 7.28 -14.89
C GLU A 113 11.41 7.50 -15.53
N LEU A 114 11.90 6.56 -16.34
CA LEU A 114 13.18 6.69 -17.06
C LEU A 114 13.21 7.88 -18.02
N VAL A 115 12.07 8.24 -18.59
CA VAL A 115 12.01 9.39 -19.53
C VAL A 115 12.49 10.69 -18.87
N THR A 116 12.26 10.86 -17.56
CA THR A 116 12.70 12.05 -16.82
C THR A 116 14.22 12.12 -16.66
N PHE A 117 14.91 10.97 -16.80
CA PHE A 117 16.37 10.86 -16.66
C PHE A 117 17.11 10.70 -18.00
N ARG A 118 16.40 10.78 -19.13
CA ARG A 118 16.95 10.50 -20.47
C ARG A 118 18.20 11.33 -20.80
N ALA A 119 18.25 12.59 -20.33
CA ALA A 119 19.40 13.46 -20.60
C ALA A 119 20.69 12.93 -19.93
N GLY A 120 20.58 12.43 -18.69
CA GLY A 120 21.69 11.83 -17.94
C GLY A 120 22.07 10.42 -18.41
N LEU A 121 21.31 9.83 -19.35
CA LEU A 121 21.53 8.50 -19.94
C LEU A 121 21.97 8.59 -21.41
N ALA A 122 22.40 9.76 -21.90
CA ALA A 122 22.88 9.91 -23.25
C ALA A 122 24.06 8.96 -23.50
N GLY A 123 24.01 8.18 -24.60
CA GLY A 123 25.05 7.19 -24.94
C GLY A 123 25.05 5.90 -24.08
N VAL A 124 24.11 5.75 -23.15
CA VAL A 124 23.98 4.54 -22.33
C VAL A 124 23.09 3.52 -23.04
N ASP A 125 23.62 2.33 -23.29
CA ASP A 125 22.83 1.17 -23.70
C ASP A 125 22.11 0.60 -22.47
N LEU A 126 20.79 0.76 -22.42
CA LEU A 126 19.97 0.36 -21.27
C LEU A 126 19.86 -1.15 -21.10
N ASP A 127 19.95 -1.95 -22.16
CA ASP A 127 19.91 -3.41 -22.07
C ASP A 127 21.24 -3.95 -21.55
N ARG A 128 22.36 -3.40 -22.02
CA ARG A 128 23.69 -3.69 -21.47
C ARG A 128 23.79 -3.24 -20.00
N LEU A 129 23.27 -2.08 -19.65
CA LEU A 129 23.20 -1.60 -18.27
C LEU A 129 22.41 -2.57 -17.39
N ALA A 130 21.24 -3.03 -17.84
CA ALA A 130 20.41 -3.97 -17.12
C ALA A 130 21.12 -5.33 -16.91
N GLY A 131 21.79 -5.84 -17.96
CA GLY A 131 22.60 -7.07 -17.89
C GLY A 131 23.73 -6.95 -16.86
N LEU A 132 24.57 -5.93 -16.97
CA LEU A 132 25.67 -5.68 -16.04
C LEU A 132 25.16 -5.47 -14.60
N ALA A 133 24.11 -4.67 -14.41
CA ALA A 133 23.54 -4.43 -13.10
C ALA A 133 23.00 -5.73 -12.48
N ARG A 134 22.37 -6.60 -13.28
CA ARG A 134 21.89 -7.93 -12.86
C ARG A 134 23.05 -8.79 -12.38
N ASP A 135 24.09 -8.96 -13.19
CA ASP A 135 25.26 -9.78 -12.85
C ASP A 135 25.89 -9.30 -11.54
N LEU A 136 26.01 -7.98 -11.37
CA LEU A 136 26.60 -7.39 -10.16
C LEU A 136 25.78 -7.66 -8.90
N VAL A 137 24.43 -7.56 -8.94
CA VAL A 137 23.60 -7.71 -7.74
C VAL A 137 23.25 -9.18 -7.46
N GLU A 138 23.33 -10.07 -8.44
CA GLU A 138 23.14 -11.51 -8.27
C GLU A 138 24.42 -12.21 -7.78
N ALA A 139 25.60 -11.72 -8.18
CA ALA A 139 26.87 -12.19 -7.62
C ALA A 139 26.98 -11.88 -6.11
N GLU A 140 26.55 -10.67 -5.69
CA GLU A 140 26.46 -10.24 -4.30
C GLU A 140 25.43 -9.14 -4.16
N PRO A 141 24.49 -9.18 -3.18
CA PRO A 141 23.58 -8.07 -2.95
C PRO A 141 24.29 -6.74 -2.70
N ARG A 142 23.94 -5.69 -3.43
CA ARG A 142 24.62 -4.39 -3.41
C ARG A 142 23.70 -3.25 -2.95
N THR A 143 24.32 -2.27 -2.31
CA THR A 143 23.65 -0.97 -2.10
C THR A 143 23.55 -0.21 -3.41
N MET A 144 22.57 0.73 -3.51
CA MET A 144 22.46 1.61 -4.69
C MET A 144 23.74 2.43 -4.91
N LYS A 145 24.50 2.76 -3.85
CA LYS A 145 25.79 3.45 -3.98
C LYS A 145 26.82 2.56 -4.68
N GLN A 146 27.00 1.33 -4.22
CA GLN A 146 27.94 0.37 -4.82
C GLN A 146 27.58 0.04 -6.28
N LEU A 147 26.27 -0.13 -6.56
CA LEU A 147 25.82 -0.37 -7.92
C LEU A 147 26.10 0.82 -8.83
N ARG A 148 25.81 2.03 -8.39
CA ARG A 148 26.10 3.26 -9.11
C ARG A 148 27.61 3.43 -9.41
N GLU A 149 28.45 3.21 -8.41
CA GLU A 149 29.91 3.30 -8.56
C GLU A 149 30.43 2.28 -9.60
N ALA A 150 29.91 1.06 -9.60
CA ALA A 150 30.27 0.05 -10.59
C ALA A 150 29.79 0.41 -12.00
N LEU A 151 28.57 0.91 -12.14
CA LEU A 151 28.05 1.33 -13.45
C LEU A 151 28.80 2.54 -14.03
N LEU A 152 29.30 3.44 -13.18
CA LEU A 152 30.11 4.58 -13.61
C LEU A 152 31.45 4.15 -14.22
N GLN A 153 32.00 2.99 -13.90
CA GLN A 153 33.22 2.49 -14.56
C GLN A 153 32.96 2.21 -16.04
N GLU A 154 31.75 1.80 -16.39
CA GLU A 154 31.36 1.49 -17.77
C GLU A 154 30.90 2.73 -18.53
N TRP A 155 30.24 3.67 -17.84
CA TRP A 155 29.74 4.93 -18.43
C TRP A 155 30.21 6.15 -17.61
N PRO A 156 31.51 6.51 -17.69
CA PRO A 156 32.08 7.55 -16.82
C PRO A 156 31.50 8.95 -17.08
N ASP A 157 30.97 9.21 -18.27
CA ASP A 157 30.37 10.50 -18.66
C ASP A 157 28.86 10.59 -18.37
N ALA A 158 28.22 9.49 -17.92
CA ALA A 158 26.79 9.47 -17.62
C ALA A 158 26.50 10.07 -16.24
N ASP A 159 25.27 10.55 -16.05
CA ASP A 159 24.81 11.00 -14.73
C ASP A 159 24.69 9.81 -13.78
N PRO A 160 25.39 9.85 -12.62
CA PRO A 160 25.39 8.73 -11.67
C PRO A 160 23.99 8.38 -11.11
N GLN A 161 23.16 9.39 -10.91
CA GLN A 161 21.80 9.18 -10.41
C GLN A 161 20.92 8.56 -11.48
N ALA A 162 21.09 8.98 -12.73
CA ALA A 162 20.35 8.42 -13.87
C ALA A 162 20.69 6.94 -14.08
N LEU A 163 21.98 6.53 -13.97
CA LEU A 163 22.39 5.12 -14.04
C LEU A 163 21.74 4.28 -12.93
N ALA A 164 21.71 4.78 -11.69
CA ALA A 164 21.10 4.11 -10.56
C ALA A 164 19.58 3.95 -10.75
N VAL A 165 18.92 5.00 -11.25
CA VAL A 165 17.47 4.96 -11.55
C VAL A 165 17.20 3.97 -12.68
N ALA A 166 18.04 3.97 -13.73
CA ALA A 166 17.88 3.03 -14.84
C ALA A 166 17.96 1.58 -14.37
N ALA A 167 18.96 1.21 -13.59
CA ALA A 167 19.07 -0.14 -13.01
C ALA A 167 17.82 -0.50 -12.20
N ARG A 168 17.36 0.39 -11.31
CA ARG A 168 16.16 0.19 -10.50
C ARG A 168 14.87 0.09 -11.31
N CYS A 169 14.76 0.79 -12.44
CA CYS A 169 13.59 0.73 -13.29
C CYS A 169 13.57 -0.51 -14.18
N ARG A 170 14.73 -0.95 -14.65
CA ARG A 170 14.87 -2.08 -15.55
C ARG A 170 14.83 -3.43 -14.82
N LEU A 171 15.29 -3.48 -13.58
CA LEU A 171 15.37 -4.73 -12.79
C LEU A 171 14.31 -4.78 -11.67
N PRO A 172 13.78 -5.97 -11.36
CA PRO A 172 12.91 -6.21 -10.21
C PRO A 172 13.74 -6.38 -8.93
N LEU A 173 14.29 -5.27 -8.42
CA LEU A 173 15.19 -5.30 -7.27
C LEU A 173 14.44 -5.40 -5.96
N VAL A 174 14.68 -6.47 -5.19
CA VAL A 174 14.19 -6.66 -3.82
C VAL A 174 15.22 -6.19 -2.80
N GLN A 175 14.74 -5.72 -1.65
CA GLN A 175 15.58 -5.44 -0.48
C GLN A 175 15.78 -6.73 0.31
N VAL A 176 17.05 -7.15 0.46
CA VAL A 176 17.36 -8.38 1.20
C VAL A 176 17.31 -8.16 2.72
N THR A 177 16.97 -9.21 3.46
CA THR A 177 17.07 -9.22 4.93
C THR A 177 18.54 -9.09 5.37
N PRO A 178 18.83 -8.57 6.59
CA PRO A 178 17.90 -8.29 7.69
C PRO A 178 17.11 -6.99 7.57
N ARG A 179 17.28 -6.20 6.49
CA ARG A 179 16.48 -5.00 6.26
C ARG A 179 15.00 -5.37 6.15
N GLY A 180 14.18 -4.79 7.00
CA GLY A 180 12.74 -5.07 7.05
C GLY A 180 12.31 -5.90 8.25
N LEU A 181 13.19 -6.68 8.88
CA LEU A 181 12.88 -7.45 10.07
C LEU A 181 12.68 -6.55 11.29
N TRP A 182 11.75 -6.94 12.16
CA TRP A 182 11.43 -6.19 13.37
C TRP A 182 12.65 -6.01 14.27
N ARG A 183 12.89 -4.76 14.70
CA ARG A 183 14.04 -4.40 15.56
C ARG A 183 15.42 -4.82 15.04
N ARG A 184 15.54 -5.13 13.73
CA ARG A 184 16.83 -5.39 13.10
C ARG A 184 17.26 -4.17 12.28
N SER A 185 18.52 -3.78 12.43
CA SER A 185 19.16 -2.79 11.57
C SER A 185 19.79 -3.48 10.35
N GLY A 186 19.90 -2.76 9.25
CA GLY A 186 20.58 -3.25 8.05
C GLY A 186 20.57 -2.18 6.96
N GLN A 187 21.66 -2.13 6.20
CA GLN A 187 21.72 -1.32 4.99
C GLN A 187 20.73 -1.85 3.95
N VAL A 188 20.22 -0.98 3.10
CA VAL A 188 19.45 -1.38 1.92
C VAL A 188 20.40 -2.01 0.92
N ARG A 189 20.44 -3.34 0.86
CA ARG A 189 21.11 -4.11 -0.18
C ARG A 189 20.08 -4.74 -1.09
N LEU A 190 20.40 -4.86 -2.36
CA LEU A 190 19.47 -5.23 -3.42
C LEU A 190 20.03 -6.39 -4.23
N THR A 191 19.15 -7.30 -4.60
CA THR A 191 19.35 -8.30 -5.64
C THR A 191 18.08 -8.45 -6.45
N THR A 192 18.09 -9.23 -7.55
CA THR A 192 16.86 -9.46 -8.33
C THR A 192 15.88 -10.35 -7.56
N ALA A 193 14.59 -10.17 -7.83
CA ALA A 193 13.54 -10.96 -7.22
C ALA A 193 13.68 -12.45 -7.57
N GLU A 194 14.01 -12.74 -8.82
CA GLU A 194 14.20 -14.10 -9.33
C GLU A 194 15.35 -14.82 -8.60
N HIS A 195 16.48 -14.15 -8.44
CA HIS A 195 17.63 -14.69 -7.73
C HIS A 195 17.32 -14.89 -6.23
N TRP A 196 16.70 -13.89 -5.60
CA TRP A 196 16.36 -13.95 -4.17
C TRP A 196 15.39 -15.06 -3.83
N LEU A 197 14.36 -15.24 -4.68
CA LEU A 197 13.29 -16.21 -4.49
C LEU A 197 13.62 -17.59 -5.05
N GLY A 198 14.68 -17.72 -5.85
CA GLY A 198 15.03 -18.98 -6.54
C GLY A 198 13.94 -19.41 -7.55
N ARG A 199 13.16 -18.45 -8.08
CA ARG A 199 12.01 -18.71 -8.96
C ARG A 199 12.05 -17.73 -10.13
N PRO A 200 11.68 -18.16 -11.36
CA PRO A 200 11.66 -17.27 -12.51
C PRO A 200 10.57 -16.20 -12.37
N ALA A 201 10.76 -15.08 -13.07
CA ALA A 201 9.71 -14.07 -13.24
C ALA A 201 8.46 -14.72 -13.84
N GLN A 202 7.30 -14.27 -13.39
CA GLN A 202 6.01 -14.74 -13.87
C GLN A 202 5.45 -13.75 -14.89
N PRO A 203 4.62 -14.20 -15.85
CA PRO A 203 3.90 -13.30 -16.71
C PRO A 203 3.09 -12.29 -15.89
N ALA A 204 3.05 -11.03 -16.33
CA ALA A 204 2.17 -10.05 -15.71
C ALA A 204 0.71 -10.53 -15.75
N PRO A 205 -0.05 -10.38 -14.67
CA PRO A 205 -1.47 -10.69 -14.69
C PRO A 205 -2.19 -9.75 -15.65
N THR A 206 -3.32 -10.20 -16.17
CA THR A 206 -4.17 -9.30 -16.95
C THR A 206 -4.66 -8.13 -16.07
N PRO A 207 -4.82 -6.92 -16.62
CA PRO A 207 -5.43 -5.83 -15.87
C PRO A 207 -6.78 -6.20 -15.25
N ASP A 208 -7.56 -7.04 -15.92
CA ASP A 208 -8.87 -7.54 -15.46
C ASP A 208 -8.75 -8.30 -14.12
N ALA A 209 -7.78 -9.20 -13.99
CA ALA A 209 -7.54 -9.95 -12.76
C ALA A 209 -7.18 -9.00 -11.59
N VAL A 210 -6.37 -7.99 -11.86
CA VAL A 210 -5.97 -7.02 -10.83
C VAL A 210 -7.11 -6.06 -10.46
N VAL A 211 -7.99 -5.70 -11.42
CA VAL A 211 -9.22 -4.94 -11.14
C VAL A 211 -10.09 -5.70 -10.13
N LEU A 212 -10.31 -7.00 -10.33
CA LEU A 212 -11.12 -7.81 -9.42
C LEU A 212 -10.50 -7.87 -8.01
N ARG A 213 -9.19 -8.06 -7.90
CA ARG A 213 -8.47 -8.04 -6.62
C ARG A 213 -8.52 -6.65 -5.96
N TYR A 214 -8.35 -5.59 -6.75
CA TYR A 214 -8.45 -4.23 -6.24
C TYR A 214 -9.86 -3.95 -5.68
N LEU A 215 -10.91 -4.32 -6.39
CA LEU A 215 -12.29 -4.17 -5.92
C LEU A 215 -12.57 -5.01 -4.66
N ALA A 216 -11.97 -6.20 -4.54
CA ALA A 216 -12.09 -7.03 -3.33
C ALA A 216 -11.49 -6.35 -2.10
N ALA A 217 -10.38 -5.64 -2.24
CA ALA A 217 -9.66 -4.99 -1.14
C ALA A 217 -10.10 -3.53 -0.88
N PHE A 218 -10.57 -2.81 -1.89
CA PHE A 218 -10.77 -1.35 -1.84
C PHE A 218 -12.13 -0.87 -2.38
N GLY A 219 -12.93 -1.76 -2.97
CA GLY A 219 -14.24 -1.37 -3.53
C GLY A 219 -15.28 -0.98 -2.47
N PRO A 220 -16.38 -0.39 -2.90
CA PRO A 220 -16.71 0.09 -4.25
C PRO A 220 -15.80 1.21 -4.72
N ALA A 221 -15.37 1.19 -5.99
CA ALA A 221 -14.38 2.15 -6.46
C ALA A 221 -14.57 2.53 -7.93
N SER A 222 -14.11 3.73 -8.29
CA SER A 222 -14.07 4.21 -9.66
C SER A 222 -12.80 3.76 -10.39
N VAL A 223 -12.80 3.86 -11.71
CA VAL A 223 -11.58 3.67 -12.53
C VAL A 223 -10.47 4.60 -12.08
N LYS A 224 -10.81 5.85 -11.74
CA LYS A 224 -9.85 6.86 -11.28
C LYS A 224 -9.20 6.47 -9.96
N ASP A 225 -9.95 5.85 -9.05
CA ASP A 225 -9.43 5.38 -7.77
C ASP A 225 -8.35 4.33 -7.98
N MET A 226 -8.63 3.29 -8.78
CA MET A 226 -7.64 2.26 -9.07
C MET A 226 -6.41 2.82 -9.80
N GLN A 227 -6.60 3.74 -10.75
CA GLN A 227 -5.49 4.38 -11.44
C GLN A 227 -4.59 5.17 -10.46
N ALA A 228 -5.19 5.88 -9.50
CA ALA A 228 -4.46 6.59 -8.46
C ALA A 228 -3.71 5.64 -7.52
N TRP A 229 -4.35 4.55 -7.11
CA TRP A 229 -3.73 3.51 -6.26
C TRP A 229 -2.56 2.82 -6.97
N ALA A 230 -2.76 2.37 -8.21
CA ALA A 230 -1.74 1.60 -8.94
C ALA A 230 -0.60 2.47 -9.50
N GLY A 231 -0.82 3.77 -9.70
CA GLY A 231 0.07 4.61 -10.50
C GLY A 231 0.04 4.26 -11.99
N MET A 232 -1.05 3.63 -12.43
CA MET A 232 -1.27 3.18 -13.81
C MET A 232 -2.30 4.06 -14.51
N THR A 233 -2.35 3.97 -15.84
CA THR A 233 -3.33 4.67 -16.68
C THR A 233 -4.03 3.68 -17.60
N ARG A 234 -5.10 4.11 -18.28
CA ARG A 234 -5.83 3.32 -19.30
C ARG A 234 -6.48 2.04 -18.76
N LEU A 235 -6.98 2.08 -17.53
CA LEU A 235 -7.67 0.92 -16.93
C LEU A 235 -9.17 0.87 -17.29
N ARG A 236 -9.73 1.90 -17.93
CA ARG A 236 -11.16 1.95 -18.29
C ARG A 236 -11.60 0.72 -19.07
N ASP A 237 -10.84 0.30 -20.09
CA ASP A 237 -11.19 -0.82 -20.93
C ASP A 237 -11.28 -2.15 -20.14
N ALA A 238 -10.45 -2.32 -19.11
CA ALA A 238 -10.53 -3.49 -18.22
C ALA A 238 -11.83 -3.46 -17.39
N PHE A 239 -12.20 -2.30 -16.84
CA PHE A 239 -13.47 -2.16 -16.12
C PHE A 239 -14.69 -2.40 -17.04
N GLU A 240 -14.66 -1.87 -18.28
CA GLU A 240 -15.77 -2.08 -19.23
C GLU A 240 -15.91 -3.55 -19.64
N ARG A 241 -14.80 -4.27 -19.87
CA ARG A 241 -14.87 -5.72 -20.10
C ARG A 241 -15.47 -6.48 -18.92
N LEU A 242 -15.17 -6.04 -17.71
CA LEU A 242 -15.67 -6.67 -16.48
C LEU A 242 -17.09 -6.22 -16.10
N ARG A 243 -17.61 -5.12 -16.66
CA ARG A 243 -18.94 -4.57 -16.33
C ARG A 243 -20.06 -5.60 -16.22
N PRO A 244 -20.20 -6.62 -17.10
CA PRO A 244 -21.25 -7.64 -16.98
C PRO A 244 -21.15 -8.52 -15.73
N ARG A 245 -19.99 -8.50 -15.05
CA ARG A 245 -19.68 -9.27 -13.84
C ARG A 245 -19.64 -8.40 -12.58
N LEU A 246 -19.84 -7.09 -12.69
CA LEU A 246 -19.74 -6.13 -11.62
C LEU A 246 -21.10 -5.49 -11.31
N LEU A 247 -21.28 -5.10 -10.07
CA LEU A 247 -22.34 -4.15 -9.70
C LEU A 247 -21.83 -2.73 -9.99
N VAL A 248 -22.78 -1.86 -10.35
CA VAL A 248 -22.52 -0.45 -10.61
C VAL A 248 -23.34 0.39 -9.64
N PHE A 249 -22.69 1.32 -8.98
CA PHE A 249 -23.25 2.29 -8.05
C PHE A 249 -22.89 3.71 -8.48
N ARG A 250 -23.45 4.71 -7.80
CA ARG A 250 -22.99 6.10 -7.86
C ARG A 250 -22.76 6.61 -6.45
N ASP A 251 -21.75 7.47 -6.30
CA ASP A 251 -21.58 8.25 -5.08
C ASP A 251 -22.46 9.51 -5.07
N GLU A 252 -22.42 10.28 -3.98
CA GLU A 252 -23.18 11.52 -3.80
C GLU A 252 -22.79 12.62 -4.80
N ALA A 253 -21.60 12.54 -5.42
CA ALA A 253 -21.15 13.42 -6.49
C ALA A 253 -21.54 12.91 -7.90
N GLY A 254 -22.24 11.77 -7.99
CA GLY A 254 -22.65 11.14 -9.24
C GLY A 254 -21.55 10.35 -9.95
N VAL A 255 -20.39 10.14 -9.32
CA VAL A 255 -19.29 9.34 -9.88
C VAL A 255 -19.70 7.88 -9.92
N GLU A 256 -19.44 7.21 -11.07
CA GLU A 256 -19.69 5.80 -11.25
C GLU A 256 -18.67 4.97 -10.46
N LEU A 257 -19.18 4.03 -9.66
CA LEU A 257 -18.41 3.10 -8.84
C LEU A 257 -18.73 1.68 -9.25
N PHE A 258 -17.68 0.84 -9.35
CA PHE A 258 -17.77 -0.57 -9.64
C PHE A 258 -17.54 -1.37 -8.37
N ASP A 259 -18.21 -2.54 -8.29
CA ASP A 259 -18.07 -3.41 -7.13
C ASP A 259 -18.27 -4.89 -7.50
N LEU A 260 -17.74 -5.77 -6.69
CA LEU A 260 -18.00 -7.20 -6.82
C LEU A 260 -19.40 -7.54 -6.26
N PRO A 261 -20.16 -8.46 -6.89
CA PRO A 261 -21.49 -8.84 -6.44
C PRO A 261 -21.52 -9.28 -4.96
N ASP A 262 -20.59 -10.16 -4.59
CA ASP A 262 -20.56 -10.83 -3.29
C ASP A 262 -19.68 -10.12 -2.25
N ALA A 263 -19.09 -8.98 -2.59
CA ALA A 263 -18.23 -8.26 -1.66
C ALA A 263 -19.05 -7.60 -0.54
N PRO A 264 -18.53 -7.53 0.69
CA PRO A 264 -19.27 -7.01 1.83
C PRO A 264 -19.58 -5.51 1.70
N ARG A 265 -20.81 -5.16 1.99
CA ARG A 265 -21.32 -3.79 2.10
C ARG A 265 -22.12 -3.69 3.41
N PRO A 266 -21.41 -3.55 4.55
CA PRO A 266 -22.07 -3.44 5.85
C PRO A 266 -23.01 -2.24 5.91
N ASP A 267 -23.97 -2.32 6.83
CA ASP A 267 -24.85 -1.20 7.12
C ASP A 267 -24.04 0.05 7.48
N PRO A 268 -24.40 1.25 7.00
CA PRO A 268 -23.72 2.51 7.32
C PRO A 268 -23.59 2.77 8.82
N ASP A 269 -24.50 2.26 9.64
CA ASP A 269 -24.49 2.42 11.09
C ASP A 269 -23.66 1.34 11.82
N THR A 270 -23.04 0.41 11.08
CA THR A 270 -22.10 -0.55 11.67
C THR A 270 -21.03 0.18 12.46
N PRO A 271 -20.81 -0.17 13.75
CA PRO A 271 -19.76 0.46 14.56
C PRO A 271 -18.36 0.30 13.93
N ALA A 272 -17.59 1.37 13.93
CA ALA A 272 -16.19 1.36 13.52
C ALA A 272 -15.31 1.80 14.70
N PRO A 273 -14.59 0.88 15.35
CA PRO A 273 -13.76 1.20 16.49
C PRO A 273 -12.58 2.10 16.08
N PRO A 274 -11.96 2.84 17.01
CA PRO A 274 -10.75 3.59 16.74
C PRO A 274 -9.66 2.69 16.14
N ARG A 275 -8.83 3.25 15.26
CA ARG A 275 -7.66 2.56 14.69
C ARG A 275 -6.47 3.49 14.60
N PHE A 276 -5.32 3.01 15.04
CA PHE A 276 -4.03 3.65 14.85
C PHE A 276 -3.38 3.11 13.57
N LEU A 277 -3.29 3.95 12.54
CA LEU A 277 -2.70 3.57 11.25
C LEU A 277 -1.33 4.23 11.07
N PRO A 278 -0.35 3.52 10.48
CA PRO A 278 0.97 4.08 10.22
C PRO A 278 0.95 5.11 9.09
N GLU A 279 2.09 5.77 8.89
CA GLU A 279 2.30 6.56 7.69
C GLU A 279 2.17 5.71 6.42
N PHE A 280 1.62 6.28 5.37
CA PHE A 280 1.41 5.63 4.07
C PHE A 280 0.49 4.39 4.14
N ASP A 281 -0.40 4.31 5.12
CA ASP A 281 -1.37 3.21 5.15
C ASP A 281 -2.23 3.16 3.89
N ASN A 282 -2.50 1.95 3.40
CA ASN A 282 -3.26 1.69 2.19
C ASN A 282 -4.61 2.44 2.16
N LEU A 283 -5.30 2.53 3.30
CA LEU A 283 -6.61 3.19 3.39
C LEU A 283 -6.58 4.64 2.89
N LEU A 284 -5.49 5.38 3.16
CA LEU A 284 -5.33 6.77 2.76
C LEU A 284 -4.72 6.97 1.37
N LEU A 285 -4.35 5.87 0.69
CA LEU A 285 -3.67 5.89 -0.61
C LEU A 285 -4.48 5.22 -1.73
N SER A 286 -5.59 4.57 -1.38
CA SER A 286 -6.28 3.64 -2.29
C SER A 286 -7.30 4.30 -3.21
N HIS A 287 -7.63 5.56 -2.99
CA HIS A 287 -8.65 6.27 -3.75
C HIS A 287 -8.17 7.65 -4.20
N ALA A 288 -8.62 8.09 -5.36
CA ALA A 288 -8.40 9.45 -5.86
C ALA A 288 -9.18 10.46 -5.03
N ASP A 289 -10.45 10.15 -4.72
CA ASP A 289 -11.23 10.87 -3.73
C ASP A 289 -11.22 10.14 -2.39
N ARG A 290 -10.72 10.81 -1.37
CA ARG A 290 -10.55 10.27 -0.01
C ARG A 290 -11.65 10.69 0.95
N SER A 291 -12.70 11.36 0.47
CA SER A 291 -13.81 11.90 1.29
C SER A 291 -14.50 10.80 2.12
N ARG A 292 -14.51 9.55 1.62
CA ARG A 292 -15.03 8.39 2.35
C ARG A 292 -14.30 8.09 3.66
N VAL A 293 -13.08 8.60 3.85
CA VAL A 293 -12.26 8.41 5.08
C VAL A 293 -11.79 9.73 5.66
N VAL A 294 -11.54 10.74 4.81
CA VAL A 294 -10.99 12.03 5.22
C VAL A 294 -12.09 13.09 5.13
N PRO A 295 -12.63 13.55 6.28
CA PRO A 295 -13.57 14.65 6.31
C PRO A 295 -13.00 15.89 5.62
N PRO A 296 -13.83 16.72 4.94
CA PRO A 296 -13.36 17.90 4.22
C PRO A 296 -12.52 18.86 5.08
N GLU A 297 -12.91 19.06 6.34
CA GLU A 297 -12.25 19.92 7.34
C GLU A 297 -10.86 19.39 7.77
N HIS A 298 -10.57 18.11 7.54
CA HIS A 298 -9.30 17.47 7.88
C HIS A 298 -8.39 17.23 6.68
N ARG A 299 -8.79 17.70 5.49
CA ARG A 299 -7.96 17.58 4.29
C ARG A 299 -6.59 18.23 4.49
N GLY A 300 -5.55 17.51 4.07
CA GLY A 300 -4.16 17.95 4.14
C GLY A 300 -3.51 17.82 5.52
N ARG A 301 -4.27 17.58 6.60
CA ARG A 301 -3.71 17.51 7.96
C ARG A 301 -2.84 16.27 8.22
N SER A 302 -3.00 15.21 7.43
CA SER A 302 -2.19 13.97 7.54
C SER A 302 -0.91 13.98 6.70
N TRP A 303 -0.55 15.12 6.10
CA TRP A 303 0.61 15.25 5.21
C TRP A 303 1.37 16.56 5.43
N LYS A 304 2.70 16.50 5.24
CA LYS A 304 3.57 17.68 5.11
C LYS A 304 4.57 17.46 3.97
N GLY A 305 4.37 18.16 2.87
CA GLY A 305 5.15 17.88 1.65
C GLY A 305 4.96 16.43 1.19
N ASN A 306 6.04 15.67 1.11
CA ASN A 306 6.03 14.26 0.72
C ASN A 306 5.97 13.27 1.91
N MET A 307 5.85 13.77 3.14
CA MET A 307 5.76 12.95 4.34
C MET A 307 4.30 12.76 4.76
N ALA A 308 3.92 11.51 5.01
CA ALA A 308 2.66 11.18 5.66
C ALA A 308 2.89 11.03 7.17
N TYR A 309 1.89 11.42 7.96
CA TYR A 309 1.87 11.17 9.38
C TYR A 309 1.15 9.87 9.70
N CYS A 310 1.46 9.28 10.87
CA CYS A 310 0.63 8.24 11.44
C CYS A 310 -0.72 8.83 11.84
N THR A 311 -1.81 8.13 11.53
CA THR A 311 -3.17 8.67 11.62
C THR A 311 -4.03 7.90 12.59
N LEU A 312 -4.93 8.61 13.27
CA LEU A 312 -5.98 8.06 14.11
C LEU A 312 -7.32 8.12 13.39
N LEU A 313 -8.01 7.01 13.32
CA LEU A 313 -9.42 6.95 12.92
C LEU A 313 -10.30 6.87 14.15
N VAL A 314 -11.41 7.61 14.13
CA VAL A 314 -12.53 7.50 15.07
C VAL A 314 -13.81 7.37 14.27
N ASP A 315 -14.63 6.37 14.61
CA ASP A 315 -15.82 6.02 13.83
C ASP A 315 -15.55 5.84 12.31
N GLY A 316 -14.34 5.34 12.00
CA GLY A 316 -13.91 5.07 10.63
C GLY A 316 -13.39 6.28 9.85
N PHE A 317 -13.40 7.47 10.41
CA PHE A 317 -12.93 8.69 9.75
C PHE A 317 -11.64 9.20 10.38
N LEU A 318 -10.83 9.87 9.56
CA LEU A 318 -9.61 10.54 10.02
C LEU A 318 -9.98 11.61 11.06
N ALA A 319 -9.48 11.43 12.27
CA ALA A 319 -9.80 12.26 13.43
C ALA A 319 -8.59 12.79 14.20
N GLY A 320 -7.38 12.40 13.80
CA GLY A 320 -6.18 12.84 14.50
C GLY A 320 -4.89 12.24 13.95
N LEU A 321 -3.81 12.60 14.60
CA LEU A 321 -2.46 12.07 14.37
C LEU A 321 -1.96 11.36 15.62
N TRP A 322 -0.95 10.51 15.44
CA TRP A 322 -0.25 9.91 16.56
C TRP A 322 1.24 9.71 16.26
N ARG A 323 2.02 9.59 17.31
CA ARG A 323 3.42 9.13 17.23
C ARG A 323 3.85 8.46 18.51
N LEU A 324 4.86 7.61 18.41
CA LEU A 324 5.59 7.12 19.57
C LEU A 324 6.76 8.06 19.87
N GLU A 325 6.82 8.49 21.10
CA GLU A 325 7.99 9.11 21.73
C GLU A 325 8.73 8.04 22.55
N GLU A 326 9.80 8.43 23.23
CA GLU A 326 10.63 7.48 23.97
C GLU A 326 9.82 6.72 25.04
N ASP A 327 8.91 7.39 25.72
CA ASP A 327 8.14 6.91 26.87
C ASP A 327 6.62 7.02 26.71
N ALA A 328 6.14 7.50 25.56
CA ALA A 328 4.72 7.78 25.39
C ALA A 328 4.19 7.53 23.97
N LEU A 329 2.92 7.11 23.91
CA LEU A 329 2.07 7.28 22.73
C LEU A 329 1.42 8.66 22.81
N VAL A 330 1.86 9.58 21.96
CA VAL A 330 1.26 10.91 21.84
C VAL A 330 0.18 10.91 20.78
N ILE A 331 -1.01 11.38 21.17
CA ILE A 331 -2.21 11.43 20.33
C ILE A 331 -2.65 12.87 20.20
N GLU A 332 -2.74 13.39 18.98
CA GLU A 332 -3.29 14.70 18.64
C GLU A 332 -4.64 14.54 17.95
N PRO A 333 -5.78 14.58 18.66
CA PRO A 333 -7.09 14.65 18.03
C PRO A 333 -7.23 15.99 17.31
N PHE A 334 -7.86 15.97 16.13
CA PHE A 334 -8.14 17.20 15.39
C PHE A 334 -9.24 18.03 16.02
N ASP A 335 -10.19 17.36 16.66
CA ASP A 335 -11.30 17.96 17.38
C ASP A 335 -11.39 17.40 18.80
N ARG A 336 -12.17 18.09 19.65
CA ARG A 336 -12.41 17.64 21.01
C ARG A 336 -13.16 16.30 21.03
N LEU A 337 -12.52 15.25 21.57
CA LEU A 337 -13.17 13.96 21.80
C LEU A 337 -14.10 14.04 22.99
N THR A 338 -15.26 13.37 22.89
CA THR A 338 -16.10 13.08 24.08
C THR A 338 -15.35 12.15 25.01
N ARG A 339 -15.76 12.08 26.29
CA ARG A 339 -15.14 11.16 27.28
C ARG A 339 -15.15 9.71 26.79
N SER A 340 -16.29 9.22 26.33
CA SER A 340 -16.41 7.86 25.80
C SER A 340 -15.45 7.60 24.65
N ARG A 341 -15.41 8.49 23.64
CA ARG A 341 -14.47 8.35 22.50
C ARG A 341 -13.01 8.40 22.93
N ARG A 342 -12.70 9.21 23.93
CA ARG A 342 -11.35 9.27 24.48
C ARG A 342 -10.97 7.96 25.18
N ASP A 343 -11.88 7.38 25.93
CA ASP A 343 -11.70 6.08 26.60
C ASP A 343 -11.48 4.97 25.56
N ASP A 344 -12.29 4.93 24.47
CA ASP A 344 -12.15 3.97 23.37
C ASP A 344 -10.79 4.12 22.65
N VAL A 345 -10.36 5.35 22.39
CA VAL A 345 -9.04 5.65 21.76
C VAL A 345 -7.91 5.20 22.68
N THR A 346 -8.03 5.44 24.00
CA THR A 346 -7.03 5.01 24.98
C THR A 346 -6.93 3.47 24.99
N ALA A 347 -8.05 2.77 25.04
CA ALA A 347 -8.09 1.30 25.04
C ALA A 347 -7.46 0.71 23.77
N GLU A 348 -7.73 1.29 22.59
CA GLU A 348 -7.09 0.84 21.34
C GLU A 348 -5.59 1.17 21.30
N GLY A 349 -5.17 2.32 21.86
CA GLY A 349 -3.76 2.67 22.04
C GLY A 349 -3.02 1.65 22.91
N GLU A 350 -3.60 1.28 24.05
CA GLU A 350 -3.06 0.23 24.93
C GLU A 350 -2.99 -1.13 24.22
N ARG A 351 -4.02 -1.50 23.43
CA ARG A 351 -4.00 -2.72 22.63
C ARG A 351 -2.84 -2.72 21.65
N MET A 352 -2.68 -1.63 20.89
CA MET A 352 -1.59 -1.48 19.93
C MET A 352 -0.21 -1.57 20.62
N LEU A 353 -0.03 -0.90 21.74
CA LEU A 353 1.23 -0.93 22.50
C LEU A 353 1.55 -2.33 23.02
N ARG A 354 0.57 -3.06 23.59
CA ARG A 354 0.77 -4.45 24.03
C ARG A 354 1.22 -5.36 22.89
N VAL A 355 0.69 -5.19 21.69
CA VAL A 355 1.06 -5.98 20.51
C VAL A 355 2.47 -5.63 20.01
N MET A 356 2.77 -4.33 19.90
CA MET A 356 3.99 -3.85 19.26
C MET A 356 5.18 -3.70 20.22
N HIS A 357 4.91 -3.52 21.50
CA HIS A 357 5.91 -3.20 22.54
C HIS A 357 5.57 -3.89 23.86
N PRO A 358 5.42 -5.22 23.89
CA PRO A 358 4.92 -5.93 25.08
C PRO A 358 5.81 -5.77 26.33
N GLU A 359 7.11 -5.50 26.13
CA GLU A 359 8.09 -5.35 27.21
C GLU A 359 8.29 -3.89 27.68
N SER A 360 7.59 -2.93 27.06
CA SER A 360 7.78 -1.51 27.31
C SER A 360 6.56 -0.93 28.00
N SER A 361 6.79 -0.04 28.96
CA SER A 361 5.74 0.78 29.57
C SER A 361 5.67 2.11 28.84
N TYR A 362 4.54 2.40 28.22
CA TYR A 362 4.28 3.67 27.58
C TYR A 362 3.11 4.38 28.26
N ASP A 363 3.29 5.68 28.52
CA ASP A 363 2.16 6.56 28.83
C ASP A 363 1.33 6.84 27.56
N ILE A 364 0.03 7.13 27.75
CA ILE A 364 -0.82 7.66 26.67
C ILE A 364 -1.10 9.13 26.96
N ARG A 365 -0.57 9.99 26.09
CA ARG A 365 -0.68 11.45 26.23
C ARG A 365 -1.49 12.04 25.09
N PHE A 366 -2.46 12.88 25.42
CA PHE A 366 -3.17 13.68 24.45
C PHE A 366 -2.54 15.08 24.36
N GLY A 367 -2.07 15.44 23.18
CA GLY A 367 -1.36 16.71 22.96
C GLY A 367 -0.93 16.86 21.51
N ALA A 368 -0.23 17.94 21.17
CA ALA A 368 0.24 18.19 19.81
C ALA A 368 1.32 17.18 19.40
N VAL A 369 1.16 16.59 18.22
CA VAL A 369 2.18 15.79 17.54
C VAL A 369 3.17 16.77 16.90
N ARG A 370 4.27 17.06 17.60
CA ARG A 370 5.34 17.91 17.06
C ARG A 370 5.99 17.22 15.87
N THR A 371 5.99 17.90 14.73
CA THR A 371 6.49 17.43 13.43
C THR A 371 7.84 18.07 13.11
#